data_6dab86f11fad2d2cffb1b2b4918cb7ad
#
_entry.id   6dab86f11fad2d2cffb1b2b4918cb7ad
#
_cell.length_a   1.000
_cell.length_b   1.000
_cell.length_c   1.000
_cell.angle_alpha   90.00
_cell.angle_beta   90.00
_cell.angle_gamma   90.00
#
_symmetry.space_group_name_H-M   'P 1'
#
loop_
_entity.id
_entity.type
_entity.pdbx_description
1 polymer ?
#
loop_
_entity_poly.entity_id
_entity_poly.type
_entity_poly.pdbx_seq_one_letter_code
_entity_poly.pdbx_strand_id
1 'polypeptide(L)'
;MKVKVAETAGFCFGVKRAVDKVYQLIEEGTHPIYTLGPIIHNEEVVTDLAAKGVQVIEEKDLASLTEGTVVIRSHGVGKAIYQELKENHLNYVDVTCPFVLKIHRIVEKQSHAGKHVVIFGDPDHPEVKGICGWCQGSYTVLKGRKDTEQFTPPNGKDICVVSQTTFNYNKFKELVEILCKKRYDNSVLNMGDILNTICNATEERQKEAQNIAGEVDTMLVIGGRHSSNTQKLFEICKEECGNTYYIQTLVDLDSEMFHHSSYVGITAGASTPKKIIEEVQEHVRIEF
;
A
#
# COMPACT_ATOMS: atom_id res chain seq x y z
N MET A 1 13.64 -13.51 -26.65
CA MET A 1 12.22 -13.59 -26.19
C MET A 1 11.53 -12.23 -26.32
N LYS A 2 10.22 -12.17 -26.61
CA LYS A 2 9.48 -10.89 -26.61
C LYS A 2 9.15 -10.51 -25.16
N VAL A 3 9.39 -9.23 -24.81
CA VAL A 3 9.15 -8.73 -23.42
C VAL A 3 8.28 -7.48 -23.48
N LYS A 4 7.19 -7.45 -22.69
CA LYS A 4 6.31 -6.31 -22.49
C LYS A 4 6.41 -5.87 -21.02
N VAL A 5 6.87 -4.64 -20.79
CA VAL A 5 6.93 -4.06 -19.44
C VAL A 5 5.75 -3.10 -19.26
N ALA A 6 5.09 -3.18 -18.12
CA ALA A 6 4.03 -2.26 -17.77
C ALA A 6 4.59 -0.82 -17.62
N GLU A 7 3.90 0.16 -18.21
CA GLU A 7 4.28 1.58 -18.15
C GLU A 7 4.17 2.11 -16.71
N THR A 8 3.21 1.60 -15.94
CA THR A 8 3.02 1.96 -14.54
C THR A 8 3.98 1.26 -13.58
N ALA A 9 4.86 0.34 -14.05
CA ALA A 9 5.77 -0.39 -13.17
C ALA A 9 6.75 0.54 -12.44
N GLY A 10 6.94 0.29 -11.13
CA GLY A 10 7.89 1.05 -10.30
C GLY A 10 7.25 2.10 -9.40
N PHE A 11 8.06 3.02 -8.87
CA PHE A 11 7.62 3.99 -7.86
C PHE A 11 6.41 4.80 -8.30
N CYS A 12 5.36 4.79 -7.47
CA CYS A 12 4.29 5.76 -7.60
C CYS A 12 4.73 7.12 -7.03
N PHE A 13 3.95 8.17 -7.31
CA PHE A 13 4.22 9.53 -6.81
C PHE A 13 4.44 9.58 -5.28
N GLY A 14 3.57 8.92 -4.50
CA GLY A 14 3.64 8.96 -3.04
C GLY A 14 4.91 8.30 -2.50
N VAL A 15 5.29 7.16 -3.08
CA VAL A 15 6.52 6.43 -2.73
C VAL A 15 7.75 7.24 -3.14
N LYS A 16 7.80 7.72 -4.38
CA LYS A 16 8.94 8.51 -4.87
C LYS A 16 9.19 9.72 -3.97
N ARG A 17 8.14 10.49 -3.67
CA ARG A 17 8.22 11.66 -2.78
C ARG A 17 8.77 11.30 -1.39
N ALA A 18 8.35 10.18 -0.82
CA ALA A 18 8.80 9.76 0.50
C ALA A 18 10.27 9.36 0.51
N VAL A 19 10.71 8.60 -0.47
CA VAL A 19 12.10 8.17 -0.63
C VAL A 19 13.01 9.35 -0.94
N ASP A 20 12.66 10.19 -1.90
CA ASP A 20 13.43 11.39 -2.27
C ASP A 20 13.62 12.30 -1.05
N LYS A 21 12.60 12.45 -0.18
CA LYS A 21 12.74 13.31 1.01
C LYS A 21 13.73 12.77 2.02
N VAL A 22 13.83 11.45 2.20
CA VAL A 22 14.83 10.87 3.11
C VAL A 22 16.23 11.08 2.54
N TYR A 23 16.43 10.86 1.23
CA TYR A 23 17.74 11.16 0.59
C TYR A 23 18.10 12.64 0.71
N GLN A 24 17.13 13.55 0.51
CA GLN A 24 17.36 14.98 0.71
C GLN A 24 17.86 15.29 2.13
N LEU A 25 17.24 14.70 3.17
CA LEU A 25 17.67 14.88 4.57
C LEU A 25 19.11 14.39 4.79
N ILE A 26 19.49 13.26 4.17
CA ILE A 26 20.85 12.74 4.22
C ILE A 26 21.84 13.74 3.59
N GLU A 27 21.52 14.27 2.40
CA GLU A 27 22.34 15.25 1.66
C GLU A 27 22.47 16.58 2.42
N GLU A 28 21.42 17.01 3.13
CA GLU A 28 21.41 18.18 3.99
C GLU A 28 22.23 18.01 5.28
N GLY A 29 22.77 16.80 5.53
CA GLY A 29 23.55 16.49 6.72
C GLY A 29 22.71 16.35 8.01
N THR A 30 21.41 16.12 7.87
CA THR A 30 20.53 15.88 9.01
C THR A 30 20.87 14.55 9.67
N HIS A 31 21.27 14.55 10.92
CA HIS A 31 21.59 13.34 11.67
C HIS A 31 21.26 13.54 13.16
N PRO A 32 20.81 12.48 13.89
CA PRO A 32 20.36 11.19 13.34
C PRO A 32 19.00 11.29 12.63
N ILE A 33 18.77 10.42 11.64
CA ILE A 33 17.49 10.28 10.94
C ILE A 33 16.84 8.95 11.35
N TYR A 34 15.60 9.00 11.77
CA TYR A 34 14.79 7.85 12.11
C TYR A 34 13.58 7.75 11.16
N THR A 35 13.28 6.57 10.62
CA THR A 35 11.99 6.33 9.96
C THR A 35 11.08 5.54 10.88
N LEU A 36 9.84 6.00 11.05
CA LEU A 36 8.86 5.33 11.90
C LEU A 36 8.24 4.15 11.15
N GLY A 37 8.82 2.97 11.35
CA GLY A 37 8.72 1.81 10.49
C GLY A 37 9.43 1.99 9.15
N PRO A 38 9.52 0.94 8.31
CA PRO A 38 10.14 1.03 6.98
C PRO A 38 9.49 2.13 6.15
N ILE A 39 10.30 3.01 5.52
CA ILE A 39 9.80 4.15 4.73
C ILE A 39 8.84 3.69 3.62
N ILE A 40 9.15 2.54 3.03
CA ILE A 40 8.35 1.79 2.06
C ILE A 40 8.58 0.30 2.25
N HIS A 41 7.69 -0.54 1.71
CA HIS A 41 7.85 -2.00 1.72
C HIS A 41 8.76 -2.46 0.56
N ASN A 42 10.06 -2.15 0.65
CA ASN A 42 11.10 -2.63 -0.25
C ASN A 42 12.42 -2.74 0.53
N GLU A 43 12.93 -3.95 0.64
CA GLU A 43 14.09 -4.29 1.47
C GLU A 43 15.39 -3.68 0.94
N GLU A 44 15.56 -3.61 -0.38
CA GLU A 44 16.73 -3.00 -1.02
C GLU A 44 16.84 -1.51 -0.67
N VAL A 45 15.73 -0.78 -0.74
CA VAL A 45 15.69 0.65 -0.38
C VAL A 45 15.95 0.85 1.11
N VAL A 46 15.37 0.01 1.97
CA VAL A 46 15.58 0.10 3.43
C VAL A 46 17.05 -0.17 3.77
N THR A 47 17.66 -1.18 3.13
CA THR A 47 19.07 -1.53 3.33
C THR A 47 20.01 -0.41 2.86
N ASP A 48 19.73 0.19 1.69
CA ASP A 48 20.54 1.32 1.18
C ASP A 48 20.46 2.53 2.13
N LEU A 49 19.27 2.87 2.62
CA LEU A 49 19.07 3.94 3.59
C LEU A 49 19.78 3.64 4.93
N ALA A 50 19.74 2.40 5.40
CA ALA A 50 20.45 1.98 6.61
C ALA A 50 21.96 2.13 6.46
N ALA A 51 22.53 1.76 5.30
CA ALA A 51 23.93 1.95 4.98
C ALA A 51 24.35 3.45 4.98
N LYS A 52 23.38 4.36 4.81
CA LYS A 52 23.57 5.82 4.86
C LYS A 52 23.24 6.43 6.24
N GLY A 53 23.06 5.58 7.27
CA GLY A 53 22.85 6.01 8.64
C GLY A 53 21.41 6.30 9.04
N VAL A 54 20.42 5.95 8.20
CA VAL A 54 19.00 6.04 8.57
C VAL A 54 18.60 4.82 9.39
N GLN A 55 17.94 5.03 10.51
CA GLN A 55 17.51 3.97 11.41
C GLN A 55 15.99 3.77 11.33
N VAL A 56 15.56 2.52 11.25
CA VAL A 56 14.13 2.16 11.36
C VAL A 56 13.80 1.97 12.82
N ILE A 57 12.78 2.68 13.32
CA ILE A 57 12.29 2.59 14.69
C ILE A 57 10.81 2.20 14.72
N GLU A 58 10.38 1.67 15.85
CA GLU A 58 8.97 1.39 16.16
C GLU A 58 8.33 2.52 16.97
N GLU A 59 7.00 2.58 17.04
CA GLU A 59 6.27 3.59 17.82
C GLU A 59 6.70 3.61 19.31
N LYS A 60 6.94 2.43 19.90
CA LYS A 60 7.41 2.29 21.28
C LYS A 60 8.77 2.93 21.58
N ASP A 61 9.59 3.14 20.54
CA ASP A 61 10.94 3.70 20.68
C ASP A 61 10.92 5.24 20.74
N LEU A 62 9.81 5.89 20.35
CA LEU A 62 9.68 7.35 20.33
C LEU A 62 9.96 8.00 21.67
N ALA A 63 9.48 7.41 22.76
CA ALA A 63 9.68 7.95 24.12
C ALA A 63 11.15 7.93 24.59
N SER A 64 12.01 7.15 23.94
CA SER A 64 13.45 7.04 24.27
C SER A 64 14.32 7.99 23.46
N LEU A 65 13.78 8.64 22.41
CA LEU A 65 14.53 9.55 21.59
C LEU A 65 14.73 10.90 22.27
N THR A 66 15.95 11.40 22.26
CA THR A 66 16.31 12.71 22.81
C THR A 66 16.74 13.72 21.74
N GLU A 67 17.04 13.25 20.53
CA GLU A 67 17.50 14.08 19.41
C GLU A 67 17.17 13.42 18.07
N GLY A 68 17.42 14.14 16.98
CA GLY A 68 17.24 13.65 15.62
C GLY A 68 15.93 14.06 14.97
N THR A 69 15.72 13.55 13.75
CA THR A 69 14.52 13.81 12.95
C THR A 69 13.79 12.53 12.65
N VAL A 70 12.52 12.46 13.07
CA VAL A 70 11.63 11.32 12.80
C VAL A 70 10.90 11.54 11.48
N VAL A 71 11.04 10.62 10.54
CA VAL A 71 10.31 10.64 9.27
C VAL A 71 9.08 9.73 9.37
N ILE A 72 7.89 10.32 9.28
CA ILE A 72 6.64 9.58 9.20
C ILE A 72 6.52 9.02 7.78
N ARG A 73 6.47 7.68 7.66
CA ARG A 73 6.44 6.95 6.38
C ARG A 73 5.25 7.28 5.49
N SER A 74 5.32 6.86 4.21
CA SER A 74 4.26 7.10 3.21
C SER A 74 2.88 6.55 3.57
N HIS A 75 2.82 5.52 4.42
CA HIS A 75 1.57 4.89 4.90
C HIS A 75 0.81 5.72 5.94
N GLY A 76 1.45 6.77 6.49
CA GLY A 76 0.90 7.55 7.60
C GLY A 76 0.89 6.79 8.91
N VAL A 77 0.47 7.48 9.94
CA VAL A 77 0.33 6.99 11.32
C VAL A 77 -0.97 7.50 11.94
N GLY A 78 -1.37 6.92 13.07
CA GLY A 78 -2.53 7.40 13.84
C GLY A 78 -2.29 8.78 14.46
N LYS A 79 -3.38 9.46 14.78
CA LYS A 79 -3.36 10.84 15.32
C LYS A 79 -2.54 10.96 16.63
N ALA A 80 -2.55 9.93 17.48
CA ALA A 80 -1.82 9.92 18.75
C ALA A 80 -0.30 10.07 18.55
N ILE A 81 0.26 9.53 17.47
CA ILE A 81 1.70 9.65 17.19
C ILE A 81 2.11 11.10 16.97
N TYR A 82 1.31 11.90 16.27
CA TYR A 82 1.61 13.33 16.10
C TYR A 82 1.59 14.08 17.42
N GLN A 83 0.73 13.66 18.35
CA GLN A 83 0.69 14.24 19.69
C GLN A 83 1.94 13.85 20.48
N GLU A 84 2.32 12.57 20.47
CA GLU A 84 3.52 12.06 21.15
C GLU A 84 4.81 12.73 20.63
N LEU A 85 4.96 12.90 19.32
CA LEU A 85 6.09 13.61 18.72
C LEU A 85 6.21 15.06 19.22
N LYS A 86 5.06 15.74 19.39
CA LYS A 86 5.01 17.11 19.92
C LYS A 86 5.33 17.18 21.42
N GLU A 87 4.75 16.28 22.21
CA GLU A 87 4.97 16.21 23.65
C GLU A 87 6.43 15.91 24.00
N ASN A 88 7.09 15.06 23.20
CA ASN A 88 8.51 14.74 23.34
C ASN A 88 9.44 15.76 22.65
N HIS A 89 8.90 16.85 22.09
CA HIS A 89 9.66 17.89 21.41
C HIS A 89 10.57 17.37 20.28
N LEU A 90 10.18 16.27 19.61
CA LEU A 90 10.94 15.66 18.53
C LEU A 90 10.70 16.39 17.20
N ASN A 91 11.78 16.64 16.47
CA ASN A 91 11.65 17.10 15.09
C ASN A 91 11.07 15.97 14.24
N TYR A 92 10.12 16.30 13.36
CA TYR A 92 9.60 15.31 12.43
C TYR A 92 9.31 15.86 11.05
N VAL A 93 9.41 15.00 10.05
CA VAL A 93 9.06 15.26 8.65
C VAL A 93 7.97 14.27 8.25
N ASP A 94 6.82 14.78 7.86
CA ASP A 94 5.68 13.96 7.44
C ASP A 94 5.71 13.75 5.92
N VAL A 95 6.01 12.53 5.49
CA VAL A 95 5.95 12.12 4.09
C VAL A 95 4.76 11.23 3.78
N THR A 96 3.74 11.24 4.64
CA THR A 96 2.47 10.54 4.38
C THR A 96 1.94 10.89 3.00
N CYS A 97 1.55 9.87 2.24
CA CYS A 97 0.99 10.06 0.90
C CYS A 97 -0.28 10.92 0.98
N PRO A 98 -0.47 11.93 0.10
CA PRO A 98 -1.67 12.76 0.08
C PRO A 98 -2.98 11.97 -0.04
N PHE A 99 -2.98 10.83 -0.73
CA PHE A 99 -4.15 9.95 -0.81
C PHE A 99 -4.50 9.33 0.54
N VAL A 100 -3.49 8.94 1.34
CA VAL A 100 -3.68 8.44 2.71
C VAL A 100 -4.17 9.56 3.63
N LEU A 101 -3.58 10.75 3.56
CA LEU A 101 -4.05 11.92 4.31
C LEU A 101 -5.52 12.28 4.01
N LYS A 102 -5.95 12.08 2.75
CA LYS A 102 -7.36 12.26 2.37
C LYS A 102 -8.24 11.27 3.13
N ILE A 103 -7.83 10.01 3.25
CA ILE A 103 -8.61 8.99 4.00
C ILE A 103 -8.67 9.37 5.48
N HIS A 104 -7.54 9.76 6.08
CA HIS A 104 -7.50 10.21 7.48
C HIS A 104 -8.53 11.30 7.77
N ARG A 105 -8.60 12.34 6.91
CA ARG A 105 -9.58 13.44 7.03
C ARG A 105 -11.02 12.95 6.86
N ILE A 106 -11.26 12.00 5.95
CA ILE A 106 -12.58 11.42 5.73
C ILE A 106 -13.05 10.68 6.98
N VAL A 107 -12.23 9.74 7.47
CA VAL A 107 -12.63 8.90 8.61
C VAL A 107 -12.77 9.72 9.89
N GLU A 108 -11.91 10.71 10.11
CA GLU A 108 -12.02 11.65 11.23
C GLU A 108 -13.34 12.42 11.16
N LYS A 109 -13.67 13.03 10.01
CA LYS A 109 -14.90 13.79 9.82
C LYS A 109 -16.15 12.93 9.98
N GLN A 110 -16.19 11.76 9.36
CA GLN A 110 -17.37 10.89 9.37
C GLN A 110 -17.61 10.24 10.74
N SER A 111 -16.54 9.79 11.41
CA SER A 111 -16.63 9.24 12.76
C SER A 111 -17.02 10.33 13.80
N HIS A 112 -16.51 11.56 13.64
CA HIS A 112 -16.92 12.69 14.48
C HIS A 112 -18.40 13.05 14.30
N ALA A 113 -18.94 12.87 13.09
CA ALA A 113 -20.38 13.03 12.80
C ALA A 113 -21.24 11.87 13.34
N GLY A 114 -20.67 10.93 14.09
CA GLY A 114 -21.37 9.82 14.72
C GLY A 114 -21.53 8.57 13.85
N LYS A 115 -21.06 8.56 12.59
CA LYS A 115 -21.16 7.40 11.71
C LYS A 115 -20.22 6.26 12.16
N HIS A 116 -20.63 5.03 11.85
CA HIS A 116 -19.75 3.88 11.95
C HIS A 116 -18.90 3.76 10.69
N VAL A 117 -17.57 3.73 10.86
CA VAL A 117 -16.65 3.67 9.71
C VAL A 117 -16.32 2.20 9.38
N VAL A 118 -16.60 1.79 8.16
CA VAL A 118 -16.19 0.50 7.60
C VAL A 118 -14.96 0.71 6.72
N ILE A 119 -13.88 -0.01 7.03
CA ILE A 119 -12.60 0.11 6.33
C ILE A 119 -12.32 -1.22 5.63
N PHE A 120 -12.34 -1.25 4.30
CA PHE A 120 -11.87 -2.41 3.55
C PHE A 120 -10.34 -2.41 3.48
N GLY A 121 -9.70 -3.40 4.10
CA GLY A 121 -8.25 -3.48 4.17
C GLY A 121 -7.74 -4.62 5.02
N ASP A 122 -6.43 -4.72 5.13
CA ASP A 122 -5.77 -5.66 6.04
C ASP A 122 -5.57 -4.99 7.41
N PRO A 123 -6.17 -5.48 8.50
CA PRO A 123 -6.06 -4.88 9.83
C PRO A 123 -4.61 -4.80 10.36
N ASP A 124 -3.72 -5.67 9.87
CA ASP A 124 -2.33 -5.68 10.28
C ASP A 124 -1.46 -4.70 9.49
N HIS A 125 -1.96 -4.21 8.36
CA HIS A 125 -1.22 -3.30 7.51
C HIS A 125 -1.05 -1.91 8.16
N PRO A 126 0.16 -1.31 8.11
CA PRO A 126 0.44 0.00 8.71
C PRO A 126 -0.52 1.12 8.30
N GLU A 127 -0.88 1.19 7.01
CA GLU A 127 -1.83 2.20 6.51
C GLU A 127 -3.21 2.06 7.18
N VAL A 128 -3.70 0.82 7.33
CA VAL A 128 -5.01 0.57 7.96
C VAL A 128 -4.97 0.91 9.45
N LYS A 129 -3.87 0.55 10.16
CA LYS A 129 -3.66 0.97 11.56
C LYS A 129 -3.66 2.49 11.69
N GLY A 130 -2.97 3.18 10.77
CA GLY A 130 -3.00 4.64 10.68
C GLY A 130 -4.42 5.17 10.51
N ILE A 131 -5.19 4.67 9.53
CA ILE A 131 -6.58 5.07 9.29
C ILE A 131 -7.45 4.87 10.53
N CYS A 132 -7.35 3.70 11.19
CA CYS A 132 -8.07 3.42 12.43
C CYS A 132 -7.76 4.43 13.53
N GLY A 133 -6.50 4.85 13.65
CA GLY A 133 -6.05 5.85 14.64
C GLY A 133 -6.60 7.26 14.42
N TRP A 134 -7.26 7.54 13.29
CA TRP A 134 -7.98 8.80 13.02
C TRP A 134 -9.48 8.70 13.27
N CYS A 135 -10.03 7.51 13.50
CA CYS A 135 -11.43 7.34 13.84
C CYS A 135 -11.69 7.79 15.29
N GLN A 136 -12.60 8.75 15.49
CA GLN A 136 -13.00 9.24 16.83
C GLN A 136 -14.21 8.48 17.39
N GLY A 137 -14.72 7.48 16.68
CA GLY A 137 -15.87 6.68 17.07
C GLY A 137 -15.69 5.20 16.73
N SER A 138 -16.82 4.52 16.54
CA SER A 138 -16.79 3.10 16.20
C SER A 138 -16.37 2.87 14.75
N TYR A 139 -15.54 1.86 14.54
CA TYR A 139 -15.13 1.41 13.21
C TYR A 139 -15.04 -0.12 13.16
N THR A 140 -15.02 -0.67 11.96
CA THR A 140 -14.75 -2.08 11.70
C THR A 140 -13.87 -2.22 10.46
N VAL A 141 -12.82 -3.02 10.56
CA VAL A 141 -11.98 -3.39 9.41
C VAL A 141 -12.49 -4.71 8.85
N LEU A 142 -12.73 -4.76 7.53
CA LEU A 142 -13.20 -5.93 6.81
C LEU A 142 -12.15 -6.31 5.76
N LYS A 143 -11.59 -7.51 5.87
CA LYS A 143 -10.51 -7.98 5.00
C LYS A 143 -11.04 -8.56 3.68
N GLY A 144 -12.26 -9.09 3.69
CA GLY A 144 -12.80 -9.77 2.54
C GLY A 144 -14.26 -10.18 2.65
N ARG A 145 -14.67 -11.05 1.73
CA ARG A 145 -16.08 -11.47 1.56
C ARG A 145 -16.68 -12.02 2.83
N LYS A 146 -15.99 -12.97 3.49
CA LYS A 146 -16.51 -13.63 4.72
C LYS A 146 -16.81 -12.62 5.82
N ASP A 147 -15.88 -11.68 6.07
CA ASP A 147 -16.05 -10.66 7.10
C ASP A 147 -17.22 -9.74 6.75
N THR A 148 -17.35 -9.39 5.46
CA THR A 148 -18.43 -8.52 4.96
C THR A 148 -19.79 -9.20 5.05
N GLU A 149 -19.88 -10.50 4.76
CA GLU A 149 -21.12 -11.29 4.91
C GLU A 149 -21.54 -11.43 6.38
N GLN A 150 -20.60 -11.48 7.30
CA GLN A 150 -20.87 -11.58 8.75
C GLN A 150 -21.06 -10.22 9.43
N PHE A 151 -20.62 -9.13 8.80
CA PHE A 151 -20.71 -7.79 9.38
C PHE A 151 -22.15 -7.37 9.64
N THR A 152 -22.38 -6.83 10.82
CA THR A 152 -23.61 -6.13 11.21
C THR A 152 -23.21 -4.80 11.85
N PRO A 153 -23.71 -3.66 11.34
CA PRO A 153 -23.39 -2.36 11.91
C PRO A 153 -24.01 -2.21 13.29
N PRO A 154 -23.45 -1.35 14.14
CA PRO A 154 -24.08 -0.97 15.40
C PRO A 154 -25.47 -0.35 15.15
N ASN A 155 -26.48 -0.74 15.93
CA ASN A 155 -27.84 -0.25 15.81
C ASN A 155 -27.91 1.29 15.83
N GLY A 156 -28.69 1.85 14.91
CA GLY A 156 -28.97 3.29 14.84
C GLY A 156 -27.82 4.15 14.33
N LYS A 157 -26.75 3.56 13.80
CA LYS A 157 -25.65 4.31 13.20
C LYS A 157 -25.66 4.24 11.68
N ASP A 158 -25.53 5.38 11.06
CA ASP A 158 -25.20 5.45 9.64
C ASP A 158 -23.77 4.93 9.39
N ILE A 159 -23.54 4.41 8.18
CA ILE A 159 -22.27 3.79 7.80
C ILE A 159 -21.55 4.67 6.80
N CYS A 160 -20.23 4.85 7.01
CA CYS A 160 -19.33 5.38 5.99
C CYS A 160 -18.32 4.29 5.60
N VAL A 161 -18.19 4.02 4.30
CA VAL A 161 -17.28 3.01 3.78
C VAL A 161 -16.08 3.67 3.12
N VAL A 162 -14.87 3.23 3.49
CA VAL A 162 -13.59 3.59 2.86
C VAL A 162 -12.78 2.32 2.61
N SER A 163 -11.68 2.43 1.87
CA SER A 163 -10.75 1.33 1.65
C SER A 163 -9.31 1.76 1.82
N GLN A 164 -8.43 0.80 2.10
CA GLN A 164 -6.99 0.94 1.96
C GLN A 164 -6.64 1.36 0.52
N THR A 165 -5.65 2.26 0.36
CA THR A 165 -5.29 2.81 -0.97
C THR A 165 -4.82 1.75 -1.97
N THR A 166 -4.30 0.62 -1.49
CA THR A 166 -3.81 -0.50 -2.31
C THR A 166 -4.80 -1.67 -2.39
N PHE A 167 -6.06 -1.47 -2.00
CA PHE A 167 -7.07 -2.54 -2.05
C PHE A 167 -7.35 -2.96 -3.49
N ASN A 168 -7.78 -4.22 -3.69
CA ASN A 168 -8.16 -4.71 -5.00
C ASN A 168 -9.49 -4.07 -5.44
N TYR A 169 -9.50 -3.42 -6.60
CA TYR A 169 -10.64 -2.66 -7.10
C TYR A 169 -11.88 -3.53 -7.36
N ASN A 170 -11.69 -4.72 -7.94
CA ASN A 170 -12.80 -5.63 -8.23
C ASN A 170 -13.39 -6.20 -6.93
N LYS A 171 -12.53 -6.57 -5.97
CA LYS A 171 -12.98 -6.99 -4.64
C LYS A 171 -13.72 -5.86 -3.91
N PHE A 172 -13.27 -4.60 -4.03
CA PHE A 172 -13.99 -3.47 -3.45
C PHE A 172 -15.43 -3.38 -3.96
N LYS A 173 -15.64 -3.48 -5.27
CA LYS A 173 -16.99 -3.48 -5.87
C LYS A 173 -17.84 -4.62 -5.34
N GLU A 174 -17.30 -5.83 -5.32
CA GLU A 174 -17.99 -7.02 -4.79
C GLU A 174 -18.42 -6.81 -3.34
N LEU A 175 -17.52 -6.34 -2.47
CA LEU A 175 -17.82 -6.15 -1.06
C LEU A 175 -18.85 -5.03 -0.82
N VAL A 176 -18.79 -3.97 -1.62
CA VAL A 176 -19.81 -2.91 -1.61
C VAL A 176 -21.19 -3.49 -1.98
N GLU A 177 -21.26 -4.31 -3.03
CA GLU A 177 -22.52 -4.94 -3.41
C GLU A 177 -23.10 -5.82 -2.29
N ILE A 178 -22.25 -6.58 -1.58
CA ILE A 178 -22.67 -7.38 -0.44
C ILE A 178 -23.26 -6.48 0.65
N LEU A 179 -22.60 -5.38 1.00
CA LEU A 179 -23.10 -4.42 1.98
C LEU A 179 -24.45 -3.82 1.57
N CYS A 180 -24.59 -3.41 0.29
CA CYS A 180 -25.81 -2.80 -0.22
C CYS A 180 -27.01 -3.77 -0.27
N LYS A 181 -26.76 -5.08 -0.48
CA LYS A 181 -27.82 -6.11 -0.50
C LYS A 181 -28.34 -6.47 0.90
N LYS A 182 -27.54 -6.19 1.93
CA LYS A 182 -27.95 -6.45 3.32
C LYS A 182 -28.94 -5.37 3.78
N ARG A 183 -30.01 -5.82 4.45
CA ARG A 183 -30.91 -4.91 5.16
C ARG A 183 -30.44 -4.82 6.61
N TYR A 184 -30.16 -3.61 7.04
CA TYR A 184 -29.75 -3.35 8.42
C TYR A 184 -30.89 -2.67 9.18
N ASP A 185 -31.33 -3.24 10.29
CA ASP A 185 -32.33 -2.65 11.14
C ASP A 185 -31.80 -1.32 11.74
N ASN A 186 -32.53 -0.22 11.48
CA ASN A 186 -32.19 1.13 11.97
C ASN A 186 -30.81 1.69 11.58
N SER A 187 -30.16 1.14 10.57
CA SER A 187 -28.91 1.68 10.01
C SER A 187 -29.10 2.02 8.54
N VAL A 188 -28.58 3.16 8.12
CA VAL A 188 -28.70 3.64 6.74
C VAL A 188 -27.33 3.63 6.06
N LEU A 189 -27.24 2.92 4.95
CA LEU A 189 -26.11 3.00 4.03
C LEU A 189 -26.55 3.80 2.80
N ASN A 190 -26.13 5.06 2.72
CA ASN A 190 -26.36 5.89 1.57
C ASN A 190 -25.22 5.71 0.55
N MET A 191 -25.54 5.71 -0.75
CA MET A 191 -24.52 5.60 -1.81
C MET A 191 -23.45 6.70 -1.72
N GLY A 192 -23.80 7.88 -1.23
CA GLY A 192 -22.89 9.00 -0.99
C GLY A 192 -21.88 8.78 0.14
N ASP A 193 -22.08 7.76 0.97
CA ASP A 193 -21.22 7.39 2.08
C ASP A 193 -20.27 6.22 1.72
N ILE A 194 -20.38 5.68 0.51
CA ILE A 194 -19.46 4.68 -0.04
C ILE A 194 -18.40 5.42 -0.84
N LEU A 195 -17.23 5.54 -0.26
CA LEU A 195 -16.12 6.32 -0.83
C LEU A 195 -15.04 5.37 -1.34
N ASN A 196 -14.90 5.27 -2.67
CA ASN A 196 -13.74 4.62 -3.24
C ASN A 196 -12.49 5.45 -2.93
N THR A 197 -11.68 4.95 -2.00
CA THR A 197 -10.42 5.58 -1.58
C THR A 197 -9.18 4.84 -2.08
N ILE A 198 -9.35 3.85 -2.97
CA ILE A 198 -8.25 3.26 -3.73
C ILE A 198 -7.61 4.37 -4.55
N CYS A 199 -6.28 4.48 -4.53
CA CYS A 199 -5.63 5.55 -5.27
C CYS A 199 -5.60 5.24 -6.78
N ASN A 200 -5.68 6.30 -7.61
CA ASN A 200 -5.69 6.14 -9.07
C ASN A 200 -4.49 5.33 -9.59
N ALA A 201 -3.29 5.58 -9.03
CA ALA A 201 -2.10 4.83 -9.41
C ALA A 201 -2.22 3.32 -9.12
N THR A 202 -2.98 2.93 -8.09
CA THR A 202 -3.27 1.51 -7.81
C THR A 202 -4.26 0.96 -8.85
N GLU A 203 -5.33 1.68 -9.14
CA GLU A 203 -6.36 1.24 -10.09
C GLU A 203 -5.78 1.10 -11.50
N GLU A 204 -5.05 2.11 -11.99
CA GLU A 204 -4.38 2.07 -13.30
C GLU A 204 -3.41 0.90 -13.41
N ARG A 205 -2.58 0.70 -12.38
CA ARG A 205 -1.60 -0.40 -12.32
C ARG A 205 -2.26 -1.78 -12.32
N GLN A 206 -3.34 -1.97 -11.55
CA GLN A 206 -4.08 -3.22 -11.51
C GLN A 206 -4.69 -3.54 -12.87
N LYS A 207 -5.31 -2.55 -13.52
CA LYS A 207 -5.91 -2.70 -14.85
C LYS A 207 -4.86 -3.01 -15.93
N GLU A 208 -3.73 -2.30 -15.92
CA GLU A 208 -2.65 -2.55 -16.88
C GLU A 208 -2.03 -3.93 -16.69
N ALA A 209 -1.74 -4.32 -15.43
CA ALA A 209 -1.18 -5.63 -15.12
C ALA A 209 -2.11 -6.77 -15.55
N GLN A 210 -3.42 -6.63 -15.32
CA GLN A 210 -4.43 -7.58 -15.76
C GLN A 210 -4.44 -7.72 -17.28
N ASN A 211 -4.43 -6.61 -18.02
CA ASN A 211 -4.42 -6.63 -19.49
C ASN A 211 -3.17 -7.31 -20.03
N ILE A 212 -1.98 -6.99 -19.47
CA ILE A 212 -0.72 -7.61 -19.91
C ILE A 212 -0.75 -9.11 -19.62
N ALA A 213 -1.19 -9.52 -18.42
CA ALA A 213 -1.26 -10.93 -18.04
C ALA A 213 -2.16 -11.76 -18.97
N GLY A 214 -3.23 -11.17 -19.52
CA GLY A 214 -4.09 -11.82 -20.52
C GLY A 214 -3.47 -11.93 -21.92
N GLU A 215 -2.34 -11.27 -22.20
CA GLU A 215 -1.69 -11.27 -23.51
C GLU A 215 -0.40 -12.12 -23.60
N VAL A 216 0.13 -12.55 -22.45
CA VAL A 216 1.48 -13.14 -22.35
C VAL A 216 1.45 -14.60 -21.88
N ASP A 217 2.53 -15.34 -22.16
CA ASP A 217 2.67 -16.74 -21.76
C ASP A 217 3.17 -16.86 -20.31
N THR A 218 3.97 -15.88 -19.89
CA THR A 218 4.54 -15.80 -18.53
C THR A 218 4.47 -14.38 -18.03
N MET A 219 4.14 -14.21 -16.74
CA MET A 219 4.05 -12.91 -16.09
C MET A 219 5.00 -12.83 -14.89
N LEU A 220 5.86 -11.82 -14.86
CA LEU A 220 6.71 -11.50 -13.72
C LEU A 220 6.12 -10.31 -12.97
N VAL A 221 5.95 -10.47 -11.66
CA VAL A 221 5.48 -9.42 -10.75
C VAL A 221 6.60 -9.10 -9.75
N ILE A 222 7.22 -7.94 -9.91
CA ILE A 222 8.43 -7.55 -9.17
C ILE A 222 8.06 -6.68 -7.96
N GLY A 223 8.59 -7.03 -6.78
CA GLY A 223 8.51 -6.16 -5.60
C GLY A 223 8.68 -6.86 -4.26
N GLY A 224 8.71 -6.09 -3.19
CA GLY A 224 8.91 -6.60 -1.83
C GLY A 224 7.77 -7.51 -1.35
N ARG A 225 8.10 -8.59 -0.65
CA ARG A 225 7.13 -9.60 -0.16
C ARG A 225 6.07 -9.01 0.78
N HIS A 226 6.41 -7.95 1.50
CA HIS A 226 5.50 -7.25 2.41
C HIS A 226 4.71 -6.11 1.75
N SER A 227 4.87 -5.90 0.43
CA SER A 227 4.14 -4.87 -0.30
C SER A 227 2.73 -5.34 -0.64
N SER A 228 1.72 -4.75 0.02
CA SER A 228 0.30 -5.01 -0.25
C SER A 228 -0.05 -4.77 -1.73
N ASN A 229 0.47 -3.69 -2.33
CA ASN A 229 0.25 -3.42 -3.76
C ASN A 229 0.81 -4.53 -4.65
N THR A 230 2.04 -5.01 -4.38
CA THR A 230 2.65 -6.07 -5.19
C THR A 230 1.90 -7.40 -5.06
N GLN A 231 1.48 -7.74 -3.82
CA GLN A 231 0.66 -8.95 -3.58
C GLN A 231 -0.65 -8.90 -4.37
N LYS A 232 -1.32 -7.74 -4.43
CA LYS A 232 -2.57 -7.59 -5.19
C LYS A 232 -2.35 -7.69 -6.70
N LEU A 233 -1.23 -7.15 -7.20
CA LEU A 233 -0.84 -7.33 -8.61
C LEU A 233 -0.60 -8.81 -8.93
N PHE A 234 0.11 -9.52 -8.05
CA PHE A 234 0.36 -10.94 -8.24
C PHE A 234 -0.95 -11.75 -8.26
N GLU A 235 -1.88 -11.50 -7.32
CA GLU A 235 -3.19 -12.15 -7.30
C GLU A 235 -3.92 -11.94 -8.64
N ILE A 236 -4.01 -10.69 -9.13
CA ILE A 236 -4.69 -10.33 -10.37
C ILE A 236 -4.01 -10.98 -11.58
N CYS A 237 -2.68 -10.90 -11.68
CA CYS A 237 -1.96 -11.50 -12.79
C CYS A 237 -2.11 -13.03 -12.81
N LYS A 238 -2.13 -13.68 -11.63
CA LYS A 238 -2.27 -15.12 -11.49
C LYS A 238 -3.66 -15.63 -11.92
N GLU A 239 -4.69 -14.82 -11.78
CA GLU A 239 -6.04 -15.13 -12.25
C GLU A 239 -6.09 -15.16 -13.79
N GLU A 240 -5.32 -14.33 -14.50
CA GLU A 240 -5.31 -14.21 -15.97
C GLU A 240 -4.22 -15.09 -16.62
N CYS A 241 -3.04 -15.21 -16.01
CA CYS A 241 -1.89 -15.95 -16.49
C CYS A 241 -1.46 -17.03 -15.51
N GLY A 242 -1.66 -18.30 -15.84
CA GLY A 242 -1.28 -19.43 -14.98
C GLY A 242 0.22 -19.46 -14.61
N ASN A 243 1.10 -18.99 -15.52
CA ASN A 243 2.55 -18.89 -15.31
C ASN A 243 2.93 -17.51 -14.78
N THR A 244 2.42 -17.15 -13.62
CA THR A 244 2.76 -15.89 -12.93
C THR A 244 3.69 -16.16 -11.77
N TYR A 245 4.81 -15.42 -11.73
CA TYR A 245 5.86 -15.54 -10.73
C TYR A 245 6.04 -14.23 -9.97
N TYR A 246 6.18 -14.34 -8.65
CA TYR A 246 6.48 -13.23 -7.76
C TYR A 246 7.98 -13.23 -7.46
N ILE A 247 8.68 -12.16 -7.81
CA ILE A 247 10.13 -12.01 -7.59
C ILE A 247 10.42 -10.68 -6.89
N GLN A 248 11.50 -10.61 -6.13
CA GLN A 248 11.97 -9.36 -5.52
C GLN A 248 13.10 -8.74 -6.34
N THR A 249 14.04 -9.57 -6.76
CA THR A 249 15.25 -9.16 -7.50
C THR A 249 15.58 -10.17 -8.59
N LEU A 250 16.66 -9.90 -9.32
CA LEU A 250 17.21 -10.78 -10.34
C LEU A 250 17.57 -12.19 -9.80
N VAL A 251 17.95 -12.27 -8.53
CA VAL A 251 18.36 -13.54 -7.88
C VAL A 251 17.21 -14.56 -7.78
N ASP A 252 15.97 -14.08 -7.80
CA ASP A 252 14.79 -14.95 -7.75
C ASP A 252 14.40 -15.55 -9.11
N LEU A 253 15.09 -15.16 -10.20
CA LEU A 253 14.81 -15.71 -11.52
C LEU A 253 15.40 -17.13 -11.67
N ASP A 254 14.57 -18.01 -12.24
CA ASP A 254 14.94 -19.37 -12.59
C ASP A 254 14.59 -19.62 -14.08
N SER A 255 15.48 -20.28 -14.81
CA SER A 255 15.28 -20.65 -16.22
C SER A 255 14.01 -21.47 -16.44
N GLU A 256 13.63 -22.29 -15.47
CA GLU A 256 12.40 -23.09 -15.48
C GLU A 256 11.13 -22.24 -15.66
N MET A 257 11.15 -20.97 -15.20
CA MET A 257 10.03 -20.04 -15.36
C MET A 257 9.69 -19.74 -16.82
N PHE A 258 10.65 -19.98 -17.74
CA PHE A 258 10.55 -19.57 -19.14
C PHE A 258 10.51 -20.72 -20.15
N HIS A 259 10.52 -21.98 -19.70
CA HIS A 259 10.66 -23.17 -20.56
C HIS A 259 9.69 -23.28 -21.75
N HIS A 260 8.53 -22.61 -21.67
CA HIS A 260 7.54 -22.63 -22.74
C HIS A 260 7.05 -21.23 -23.10
N SER A 261 7.85 -20.21 -22.78
CA SER A 261 7.46 -18.81 -22.94
C SER A 261 8.09 -18.23 -24.21
N SER A 262 7.28 -17.65 -25.05
CA SER A 262 7.70 -16.83 -26.19
C SER A 262 7.48 -15.34 -25.94
N TYR A 263 6.57 -15.02 -25.02
CA TYR A 263 6.18 -13.67 -24.68
C TYR A 263 6.03 -13.49 -23.16
N VAL A 264 6.86 -12.64 -22.58
CA VAL A 264 6.92 -12.39 -21.14
C VAL A 264 6.40 -10.99 -20.81
N GLY A 265 5.47 -10.91 -19.86
CA GLY A 265 5.00 -9.67 -19.26
C GLY A 265 5.76 -9.35 -17.96
N ILE A 266 6.07 -8.10 -17.75
CA ILE A 266 6.71 -7.62 -16.51
C ILE A 266 5.87 -6.48 -15.94
N THR A 267 5.45 -6.62 -14.69
CA THR A 267 4.91 -5.51 -13.88
C THR A 267 5.67 -5.41 -12.58
N ALA A 268 5.51 -4.28 -11.88
CA ALA A 268 6.18 -4.08 -10.61
C ALA A 268 5.33 -3.28 -9.63
N GLY A 269 5.50 -3.57 -8.34
CA GLY A 269 4.84 -2.86 -7.27
C GLY A 269 5.24 -1.39 -7.18
N ALA A 270 4.36 -0.59 -6.55
CA ALA A 270 4.54 0.86 -6.36
C ALA A 270 5.76 1.24 -5.49
N SER A 271 6.39 0.28 -4.84
CA SER A 271 7.59 0.42 -4.02
C SER A 271 8.83 -0.22 -4.64
N THR A 272 8.80 -0.59 -5.93
CA THR A 272 9.92 -1.24 -6.62
C THR A 272 10.77 -0.18 -7.35
N PRO A 273 12.09 -0.10 -7.07
CA PRO A 273 12.99 0.78 -7.80
C PRO A 273 13.08 0.46 -9.29
N LYS A 274 13.19 1.50 -10.13
CA LYS A 274 13.29 1.35 -11.58
C LYS A 274 14.49 0.49 -11.99
N LYS A 275 15.61 0.62 -11.30
CA LYS A 275 16.83 -0.16 -11.54
C LYS A 275 16.57 -1.66 -11.50
N ILE A 276 15.84 -2.16 -10.50
CA ILE A 276 15.52 -3.59 -10.38
C ILE A 276 14.68 -4.07 -11.58
N ILE A 277 13.73 -3.24 -12.01
CA ILE A 277 12.87 -3.56 -13.17
C ILE A 277 13.71 -3.65 -14.45
N GLU A 278 14.62 -2.70 -14.66
CA GLU A 278 15.51 -2.66 -15.82
C GLU A 278 16.48 -3.85 -15.83
N GLU A 279 17.08 -4.20 -14.70
CA GLU A 279 17.95 -5.38 -14.54
C GLU A 279 17.22 -6.68 -14.89
N VAL A 280 16.01 -6.88 -14.37
CA VAL A 280 15.18 -8.06 -14.69
C VAL A 280 14.80 -8.08 -16.17
N GLN A 281 14.38 -6.93 -16.73
CA GLN A 281 14.01 -6.82 -18.14
C GLN A 281 15.19 -7.16 -19.07
N GLU A 282 16.38 -6.64 -18.77
CA GLU A 282 17.57 -6.87 -19.58
C GLU A 282 17.98 -8.35 -19.51
N HIS A 283 18.00 -8.93 -18.33
CA HIS A 283 18.33 -10.34 -18.14
C HIS A 283 17.38 -11.26 -18.92
N VAL A 284 16.06 -11.05 -18.81
CA VAL A 284 15.07 -11.86 -19.53
C VAL A 284 15.22 -11.72 -21.06
N ARG A 285 15.68 -10.58 -21.58
CA ARG A 285 15.91 -10.39 -23.01
C ARG A 285 17.16 -11.07 -23.55
N ILE A 286 18.20 -11.16 -22.74
CA ILE A 286 19.53 -11.64 -23.13
C ILE A 286 19.66 -13.14 -22.93
N GLU A 287 19.20 -13.67 -21.80
CA GLU A 287 19.42 -15.05 -21.40
C GLU A 287 18.36 -16.02 -21.92
N PHE A 288 17.22 -15.51 -22.31
CA PHE A 288 16.07 -16.29 -22.81
C PHE A 288 15.51 -15.73 -24.13
#